data_9d99bbc259690a22756491bd75ea3f2d
#
_entry.id   9d99bbc259690a22756491bd75ea3f2d
#
_cell.length_a   1.000
_cell.length_b   1.000
_cell.length_c   1.000
_cell.angle_alpha   90.00
_cell.angle_beta   90.00
_cell.angle_gamma   90.00
#
_symmetry.space_group_name_H-M   'P 1'
#
loop_
_entity.id
_entity.type
_entity.pdbx_description
1 polymer ?
#
loop_
_entity_poly.entity_id
_entity_poly.type
_entity_poly.pdbx_seq_one_letter_code
_entity_poly.pdbx_strand_id
1 'polypeptide(L)'
;IDHEVPAVTSLSGGHSSAQVRLNRFLEDGLNRYHTNRNDFIKPAVSGLSPWFHFGHISTTEVILRVLQREGWSPSFIDKARRGSRSGWWGLPEPVETFLDQIITWRELGFNFAYYREDHTSIDSIPDWAKKSLDLHRDDPRPNYTFEQLENAETDDELWNAAQRQLTRLGVIH
;
A
#
# COMPACT_ATOMS: atom_id res chain seq x y z
N ILE A 1 -14.50 22.14 -4.08
CA ILE A 1 -14.59 20.69 -3.89
C ILE A 1 -15.67 20.21 -4.85
N ASP A 2 -15.33 19.24 -5.67
CA ASP A 2 -16.28 18.58 -6.53
C ASP A 2 -17.23 17.70 -5.68
N HIS A 3 -18.52 17.97 -5.76
CA HIS A 3 -19.54 17.24 -5.02
C HIS A 3 -20.23 16.13 -5.84
N GLU A 4 -19.77 15.89 -7.06
CA GLU A 4 -20.24 14.77 -7.88
C GLU A 4 -19.72 13.42 -7.36
N VAL A 5 -18.56 13.43 -6.66
CA VAL A 5 -18.05 12.25 -5.96
C VAL A 5 -18.81 12.09 -4.63
N PRO A 6 -19.58 11.02 -4.46
CA PRO A 6 -20.36 10.83 -3.24
C PRO A 6 -19.46 10.53 -2.03
N ALA A 7 -19.95 10.84 -0.83
CA ALA A 7 -19.27 10.45 0.40
C ALA A 7 -19.19 8.92 0.52
N VAL A 8 -18.03 8.42 0.99
CA VAL A 8 -17.84 6.98 1.26
C VAL A 8 -18.67 6.59 2.48
N THR A 9 -19.74 5.83 2.27
CA THR A 9 -20.68 5.40 3.34
C THR A 9 -20.34 4.03 3.92
N SER A 10 -19.47 3.26 3.26
CA SER A 10 -19.07 1.90 3.67
C SER A 10 -18.01 1.88 4.76
N LEU A 11 -17.38 3.02 5.07
CA LEU A 11 -16.33 3.14 6.09
C LEU A 11 -16.75 4.18 7.15
N SER A 12 -16.60 3.81 8.40
CA SER A 12 -16.77 4.73 9.53
C SER A 12 -15.39 5.17 10.05
N GLY A 13 -15.23 6.46 10.30
CA GLY A 13 -14.01 7.00 10.90
C GLY A 13 -13.87 6.64 12.38
N GLY A 14 -12.76 7.09 12.97
CA GLY A 14 -12.48 6.96 14.39
C GLY A 14 -11.67 5.73 14.78
N HIS A 15 -11.07 5.80 15.96
CA HIS A 15 -10.17 4.76 16.49
C HIS A 15 -10.88 3.41 16.70
N SER A 16 -12.11 3.42 17.23
CA SER A 16 -12.86 2.18 17.46
C SER A 16 -13.12 1.40 16.16
N SER A 17 -13.46 2.09 15.07
CA SER A 17 -13.65 1.47 13.76
C SER A 17 -12.34 0.94 13.19
N ALA A 18 -11.23 1.66 13.39
CA ALA A 18 -9.89 1.21 13.03
C ALA A 18 -9.51 -0.08 13.77
N GLN A 19 -9.82 -0.18 15.07
CA GLN A 19 -9.58 -1.38 15.89
C GLN A 19 -10.37 -2.59 15.41
N VAL A 20 -11.64 -2.41 15.07
CA VAL A 20 -12.47 -3.49 14.47
C VAL A 20 -11.84 -3.98 13.17
N ARG A 21 -11.40 -3.06 12.31
CA ARG A 21 -10.74 -3.41 11.05
C ARG A 21 -9.41 -4.12 11.27
N LEU A 22 -8.59 -3.65 12.21
CA LEU A 22 -7.33 -4.28 12.58
C LEU A 22 -7.54 -5.69 13.12
N ASN A 23 -8.47 -5.88 14.04
CA ASN A 23 -8.76 -7.20 14.61
C ASN A 23 -9.13 -8.20 13.52
N ARG A 24 -10.04 -7.84 12.61
CA ARG A 24 -10.42 -8.69 11.48
C ARG A 24 -9.21 -9.05 10.60
N PHE A 25 -8.31 -8.10 10.37
CA PHE A 25 -7.09 -8.38 9.59
C PHE A 25 -6.16 -9.34 10.33
N LEU A 26 -5.96 -9.16 11.64
CA LEU A 26 -5.11 -10.02 12.45
C LEU A 26 -5.66 -11.45 12.56
N GLU A 27 -6.98 -11.62 12.58
CA GLU A 27 -7.63 -12.92 12.66
C GLU A 27 -7.53 -13.73 11.36
N ASP A 28 -7.83 -13.12 10.22
CA ASP A 28 -7.94 -13.80 8.92
C ASP A 28 -6.90 -13.36 7.89
N GLY A 29 -6.71 -12.06 7.68
CA GLY A 29 -5.94 -11.52 6.57
C GLY A 29 -4.44 -11.71 6.69
N LEU A 30 -3.88 -11.52 7.90
CA LEU A 30 -2.44 -11.49 8.11
C LEU A 30 -1.75 -12.80 7.68
N ASN A 31 -2.34 -13.95 8.00
CA ASN A 31 -1.76 -15.26 7.66
C ASN A 31 -1.68 -15.53 6.14
N ARG A 32 -2.50 -14.84 5.35
CA ARG A 32 -2.55 -14.95 3.89
C ARG A 32 -1.94 -13.75 3.18
N TYR A 33 -1.40 -12.79 3.92
CA TYR A 33 -0.97 -11.51 3.38
C TYR A 33 0.09 -11.67 2.28
N HIS A 34 1.09 -12.53 2.47
CA HIS A 34 2.19 -12.70 1.52
C HIS A 34 1.74 -13.24 0.15
N THR A 35 0.70 -14.08 0.11
CA THR A 35 0.16 -14.68 -1.12
C THR A 35 -0.99 -13.88 -1.73
N ASN A 36 -1.89 -13.36 -0.90
CA ASN A 36 -3.16 -12.81 -1.36
C ASN A 36 -3.26 -11.27 -1.29
N ARG A 37 -2.20 -10.55 -0.92
CA ARG A 37 -2.26 -9.07 -0.90
C ARG A 37 -2.56 -8.45 -2.26
N ASN A 38 -2.16 -9.11 -3.34
CA ASN A 38 -2.40 -8.67 -4.72
C ASN A 38 -3.49 -9.48 -5.43
N ASP A 39 -4.25 -10.29 -4.70
CA ASP A 39 -5.37 -11.07 -5.25
C ASP A 39 -6.61 -10.17 -5.34
N PHE A 40 -7.11 -9.94 -6.55
CA PHE A 40 -8.28 -9.09 -6.78
C PHE A 40 -9.60 -9.72 -6.32
N ILE A 41 -9.66 -11.06 -6.25
CA ILE A 41 -10.88 -11.80 -5.91
C ILE A 41 -10.99 -12.01 -4.40
N LYS A 42 -9.86 -12.38 -3.77
CA LYS A 42 -9.80 -12.69 -2.32
C LYS A 42 -8.63 -11.95 -1.66
N PRO A 43 -8.63 -10.61 -1.68
CA PRO A 43 -7.53 -9.84 -1.15
C PRO A 43 -7.35 -10.06 0.35
N ALA A 44 -6.10 -10.19 0.79
CA ALA A 44 -5.73 -10.26 2.20
C ALA A 44 -4.96 -9.01 2.62
N VAL A 45 -5.61 -7.84 2.50
CA VAL A 45 -5.04 -6.54 2.88
C VAL A 45 -5.59 -6.03 4.20
N SER A 46 -4.81 -5.23 4.92
CA SER A 46 -5.27 -4.63 6.17
C SER A 46 -6.46 -3.68 5.95
N GLY A 47 -6.46 -2.94 4.82
CA GLY A 47 -7.44 -1.92 4.52
C GLY A 47 -7.43 -0.76 5.51
N LEU A 48 -6.32 -0.53 6.23
CA LEU A 48 -6.19 0.52 7.26
C LEU A 48 -5.77 1.88 6.71
N SER A 49 -5.46 2.00 5.41
CA SER A 49 -4.97 3.25 4.80
C SER A 49 -5.84 4.47 5.11
N PRO A 50 -7.18 4.41 5.04
CA PRO A 50 -8.01 5.57 5.39
C PRO A 50 -7.81 6.02 6.84
N TRP A 51 -7.73 5.09 7.78
CA TRP A 51 -7.55 5.41 9.20
C TRP A 51 -6.14 5.91 9.51
N PHE A 52 -5.12 5.42 8.80
CA PHE A 52 -3.76 5.99 8.89
C PHE A 52 -3.73 7.41 8.35
N HIS A 53 -4.37 7.66 7.19
CA HIS A 53 -4.40 8.98 6.57
C HIS A 53 -4.99 10.05 7.50
N PHE A 54 -6.07 9.74 8.19
CA PHE A 54 -6.74 10.66 9.10
C PHE A 54 -6.25 10.57 10.56
N GLY A 55 -5.19 9.82 10.84
CA GLY A 55 -4.61 9.70 12.17
C GLY A 55 -5.51 8.99 13.20
N HIS A 56 -6.46 8.20 12.77
CA HIS A 56 -7.36 7.45 13.66
C HIS A 56 -6.69 6.25 14.34
N ILE A 57 -5.59 5.75 13.79
CA ILE A 57 -4.74 4.72 14.36
C ILE A 57 -3.28 4.99 13.95
N SER A 58 -2.33 4.70 14.82
CA SER A 58 -0.92 4.85 14.48
C SER A 58 -0.34 3.56 13.90
N THR A 59 0.66 3.70 13.03
CA THR A 59 1.43 2.55 12.53
C THR A 59 2.13 1.81 13.66
N THR A 60 2.63 2.54 14.67
CA THR A 60 3.26 1.95 15.87
C THR A 60 2.29 1.04 16.62
N GLU A 61 1.05 1.47 16.81
CA GLU A 61 0.02 0.66 17.46
C GLU A 61 -0.25 -0.64 16.69
N VAL A 62 -0.37 -0.55 15.36
CA VAL A 62 -0.58 -1.72 14.50
C VAL A 62 0.60 -2.68 14.58
N ILE A 63 1.85 -2.18 14.53
CA ILE A 63 3.06 -2.99 14.66
C ILE A 63 3.08 -3.70 16.02
N LEU A 64 2.83 -2.98 17.10
CA LEU A 64 2.80 -3.57 18.45
C LEU A 64 1.74 -4.66 18.57
N ARG A 65 0.54 -4.48 17.99
CA ARG A 65 -0.52 -5.49 17.97
C ARG A 65 -0.12 -6.75 17.19
N VAL A 66 0.57 -6.58 16.05
CA VAL A 66 1.13 -7.70 15.28
C VAL A 66 2.17 -8.46 16.10
N LEU A 67 3.13 -7.75 16.67
CA LEU A 67 4.19 -8.36 17.49
C LEU A 67 3.65 -9.07 18.74
N GLN A 68 2.66 -8.49 19.42
CA GLN A 68 1.99 -9.09 20.56
C GLN A 68 1.25 -10.39 20.19
N ARG A 69 0.55 -10.38 19.04
CA ARG A 69 -0.13 -11.58 18.51
C ARG A 69 0.84 -12.74 18.30
N GLU A 70 2.02 -12.45 17.81
CA GLU A 70 3.06 -13.45 17.54
C GLU A 70 3.89 -13.82 18.80
N GLY A 71 3.64 -13.20 19.93
CA GLY A 71 4.46 -13.40 21.14
C GLY A 71 5.93 -13.00 20.93
N TRP A 72 6.18 -12.04 20.02
CA TRP A 72 7.52 -11.66 19.62
C TRP A 72 8.29 -10.94 20.73
N SER A 73 9.59 -11.21 20.80
CA SER A 73 10.53 -10.47 21.62
C SER A 73 11.82 -10.16 20.84
N PRO A 74 12.62 -9.16 21.27
CA PRO A 74 13.88 -8.82 20.62
C PRO A 74 14.90 -9.97 20.49
N SER A 75 14.75 -11.02 21.31
CA SER A 75 15.57 -12.23 21.24
C SER A 75 15.34 -13.07 19.99
N PHE A 76 14.24 -12.86 19.27
CA PHE A 76 13.90 -13.55 18.03
C PHE A 76 14.69 -13.02 16.82
N ILE A 77 15.28 -11.83 16.95
CA ILE A 77 16.05 -11.20 15.86
C ILE A 77 17.24 -12.06 15.47
N ASP A 78 17.25 -12.49 14.21
CA ASP A 78 18.42 -13.13 13.61
C ASP A 78 19.43 -12.07 13.13
N LYS A 79 20.41 -11.77 13.98
CA LYS A 79 21.45 -10.78 13.70
C LYS A 79 22.30 -11.12 12.46
N ALA A 80 22.38 -12.40 12.08
CA ALA A 80 23.11 -12.80 10.87
C ALA A 80 22.40 -12.33 9.59
N ARG A 81 21.09 -12.10 9.63
CA ARG A 81 20.31 -11.57 8.50
C ARG A 81 20.48 -10.07 8.26
N ARG A 82 21.08 -9.32 9.19
CA ARG A 82 21.44 -7.90 9.02
C ARG A 82 20.31 -7.01 8.50
N GLY A 83 19.10 -7.19 9.00
CA GLY A 83 17.92 -6.41 8.58
C GLY A 83 17.35 -6.83 7.22
N SER A 84 17.66 -8.04 6.73
CA SER A 84 17.07 -8.53 5.48
C SER A 84 15.54 -8.62 5.59
N ARG A 85 14.89 -8.48 4.44
CA ARG A 85 13.42 -8.54 4.33
C ARG A 85 12.82 -9.84 4.89
N SER A 86 13.55 -10.96 4.80
CA SER A 86 13.06 -12.28 5.20
C SER A 86 13.95 -12.88 6.27
N GLY A 87 13.35 -13.38 7.34
CA GLY A 87 13.97 -14.10 8.43
C GLY A 87 14.69 -13.23 9.45
N TRP A 88 14.68 -11.89 9.31
CA TRP A 88 15.35 -11.02 10.29
C TRP A 88 14.56 -10.90 11.61
N TRP A 89 13.24 -10.83 11.52
CA TRP A 89 12.38 -10.75 12.69
C TRP A 89 12.21 -12.09 13.41
N GLY A 90 12.55 -13.22 12.75
CA GLY A 90 12.27 -14.56 13.25
C GLY A 90 10.78 -14.87 13.34
N LEU A 91 9.99 -14.29 12.43
CA LEU A 91 8.54 -14.39 12.36
C LEU A 91 8.10 -15.16 11.10
N PRO A 92 6.85 -15.65 11.05
CA PRO A 92 6.30 -16.24 9.82
C PRO A 92 6.35 -15.28 8.63
N GLU A 93 6.60 -15.80 7.44
CA GLU A 93 6.73 -15.02 6.21
C GLU A 93 5.57 -14.03 5.95
N PRO A 94 4.28 -14.37 6.18
CA PRO A 94 3.20 -13.40 6.01
C PRO A 94 3.34 -12.17 6.92
N VAL A 95 3.79 -12.40 8.15
CA VAL A 95 3.99 -11.34 9.15
C VAL A 95 5.16 -10.46 8.77
N GLU A 96 6.31 -11.05 8.42
CA GLU A 96 7.50 -10.30 7.95
C GLU A 96 7.18 -9.49 6.69
N THR A 97 6.41 -10.07 5.75
CA THR A 97 5.97 -9.37 4.54
C THR A 97 5.10 -8.15 4.87
N PHE A 98 4.21 -8.26 5.86
CA PHE A 98 3.40 -7.12 6.30
C PHE A 98 4.24 -6.06 7.01
N LEU A 99 5.15 -6.47 7.91
CA LEU A 99 6.06 -5.55 8.59
C LEU A 99 6.98 -4.81 7.61
N ASP A 100 7.43 -5.47 6.55
CA ASP A 100 8.21 -4.84 5.48
C ASP A 100 7.42 -3.68 4.83
N GLN A 101 6.13 -3.83 4.57
CA GLN A 101 5.31 -2.77 3.99
C GLN A 101 5.08 -1.61 4.97
N ILE A 102 4.70 -1.91 6.21
CA ILE A 102 4.31 -0.89 7.17
C ILE A 102 5.49 -0.17 7.83
N ILE A 103 6.68 -0.78 7.83
CA ILE A 103 7.92 -0.19 8.36
C ILE A 103 8.81 0.27 7.22
N THR A 104 9.37 -0.68 6.46
CA THR A 104 10.45 -0.38 5.50
C THR A 104 9.99 0.55 4.39
N TRP A 105 8.94 0.15 3.66
CA TRP A 105 8.46 0.95 2.53
C TRP A 105 7.86 2.29 2.96
N ARG A 106 7.19 2.31 4.09
CA ARG A 106 6.69 3.56 4.67
C ARG A 106 7.83 4.52 5.00
N GLU A 107 8.85 4.07 5.73
CA GLU A 107 9.99 4.91 6.10
C GLU A 107 10.82 5.36 4.90
N LEU A 108 10.98 4.48 3.89
CA LEU A 108 11.61 4.87 2.63
C LEU A 108 10.83 5.97 1.90
N GLY A 109 9.50 5.89 1.88
CA GLY A 109 8.65 6.93 1.29
C GLY A 109 8.78 8.27 2.01
N PHE A 110 8.73 8.28 3.34
CA PHE A 110 8.93 9.51 4.13
C PHE A 110 10.33 10.08 3.97
N ASN A 111 11.35 9.23 3.99
CA ASN A 111 12.75 9.63 3.80
C ASN A 111 12.95 10.27 2.42
N PHE A 112 12.42 9.64 1.37
CA PHE A 112 12.47 10.18 0.01
C PHE A 112 11.79 11.55 -0.08
N ALA A 113 10.55 11.68 0.43
CA ALA A 113 9.82 12.93 0.39
C ALA A 113 10.47 14.05 1.23
N TYR A 114 11.12 13.69 2.34
CA TYR A 114 11.80 14.67 3.21
C TYR A 114 13.10 15.21 2.61
N TYR A 115 13.91 14.33 1.97
CA TYR A 115 15.23 14.71 1.48
C TYR A 115 15.27 15.12 0.00
N ARG A 116 14.17 14.96 -0.73
CA ARG A 116 14.08 15.25 -2.18
C ARG A 116 13.05 16.33 -2.44
N GLU A 117 13.51 17.54 -2.75
CA GLU A 117 12.63 18.66 -3.11
C GLU A 117 11.87 18.37 -4.42
N ASP A 118 12.45 17.57 -5.31
CA ASP A 118 11.90 17.18 -6.61
C ASP A 118 11.04 15.90 -6.55
N HIS A 119 10.65 15.41 -5.35
CA HIS A 119 9.94 14.14 -5.18
C HIS A 119 8.60 14.06 -5.93
N THR A 120 8.00 15.18 -6.29
CA THR A 120 6.77 15.26 -7.09
C THR A 120 7.02 15.37 -8.59
N SER A 121 8.29 15.41 -9.03
CA SER A 121 8.68 15.53 -10.44
C SER A 121 9.18 14.21 -11.00
N ILE A 122 8.97 14.01 -12.31
CA ILE A 122 9.59 12.90 -13.06
C ILE A 122 11.13 12.97 -13.01
N ASP A 123 11.70 14.13 -12.73
CA ASP A 123 13.16 14.31 -12.60
C ASP A 123 13.74 13.61 -11.37
N SER A 124 12.91 13.26 -10.41
CA SER A 124 13.32 12.52 -9.20
C SER A 124 13.70 11.06 -9.45
N ILE A 125 13.25 10.47 -10.57
CA ILE A 125 13.58 9.09 -10.89
C ILE A 125 15.06 8.93 -11.31
N PRO A 126 15.68 7.75 -11.10
CA PRO A 126 17.07 7.51 -11.47
C PRO A 126 17.33 7.67 -12.98
N ASP A 127 18.55 8.05 -13.34
CA ASP A 127 18.93 8.25 -14.76
C ASP A 127 18.75 7.01 -15.62
N TRP A 128 18.97 5.80 -15.07
CA TRP A 128 18.71 4.57 -15.82
C TRP A 128 17.24 4.40 -16.18
N ALA A 129 16.33 4.83 -15.30
CA ALA A 129 14.89 4.78 -15.57
C ALA A 129 14.48 5.82 -16.64
N LYS A 130 15.04 7.04 -16.57
CA LYS A 130 14.86 8.06 -17.61
C LYS A 130 15.33 7.56 -18.98
N LYS A 131 16.52 6.98 -19.04
CA LYS A 131 17.06 6.38 -20.27
C LYS A 131 16.17 5.26 -20.80
N SER A 132 15.63 4.41 -19.93
CA SER A 132 14.69 3.36 -20.33
C SER A 132 13.40 3.94 -20.90
N LEU A 133 12.82 4.96 -20.28
CA LEU A 133 11.63 5.65 -20.78
C LEU A 133 11.90 6.30 -22.16
N ASP A 134 13.06 6.95 -22.33
CA ASP A 134 13.43 7.57 -23.59
C ASP A 134 13.65 6.53 -24.70
N LEU A 135 14.29 5.40 -24.39
CA LEU A 135 14.50 4.31 -25.36
C LEU A 135 13.18 3.72 -25.87
N HIS A 136 12.18 3.65 -25.01
CA HIS A 136 10.87 3.06 -25.29
C HIS A 136 9.79 4.10 -25.62
N ARG A 137 10.18 5.36 -25.89
CA ARG A 137 9.24 6.45 -26.16
C ARG A 137 8.36 6.19 -27.37
N ASP A 138 8.95 5.66 -28.42
CA ASP A 138 8.30 5.46 -29.72
C ASP A 138 7.81 4.01 -29.92
N ASP A 139 7.83 3.20 -28.87
CA ASP A 139 7.30 1.83 -28.94
C ASP A 139 5.80 1.86 -29.30
N PRO A 140 5.34 1.00 -30.22
CA PRO A 140 3.94 0.94 -30.58
C PRO A 140 3.08 0.49 -29.38
N ARG A 141 2.22 1.38 -28.90
CA ARG A 141 1.29 1.15 -27.80
C ARG A 141 0.07 2.05 -27.92
N PRO A 142 -1.08 1.67 -27.38
CA PRO A 142 -2.22 2.57 -27.26
C PRO A 142 -1.83 3.83 -26.49
N ASN A 143 -2.21 4.99 -27.00
CA ASN A 143 -2.05 6.26 -26.33
C ASN A 143 -3.42 6.81 -25.98
N TYR A 144 -3.61 7.16 -24.72
CA TYR A 144 -4.84 7.73 -24.21
C TYR A 144 -4.60 9.16 -23.75
N THR A 145 -5.60 10.01 -23.93
CA THR A 145 -5.60 11.34 -23.32
C THR A 145 -5.77 11.22 -21.81
N PHE A 146 -5.40 12.28 -21.08
CA PHE A 146 -5.64 12.33 -19.64
C PHE A 146 -7.13 12.13 -19.30
N GLU A 147 -8.01 12.76 -20.08
CA GLU A 147 -9.46 12.63 -19.91
C GLU A 147 -9.97 11.19 -20.12
N GLN A 148 -9.47 10.50 -21.14
CA GLN A 148 -9.80 9.07 -21.33
C GLN A 148 -9.34 8.19 -20.16
N LEU A 149 -8.16 8.45 -19.62
CA LEU A 149 -7.66 7.75 -18.44
C LEU A 149 -8.53 8.06 -17.22
N GLU A 150 -8.85 9.32 -16.98
CA GLU A 150 -9.67 9.76 -15.84
C GLU A 150 -11.08 9.17 -15.90
N ASN A 151 -11.69 9.12 -17.09
CA ASN A 151 -13.03 8.60 -17.31
C ASN A 151 -13.12 7.07 -17.44
N ALA A 152 -12.00 6.35 -17.33
CA ALA A 152 -11.94 4.89 -17.50
C ALA A 152 -12.39 4.44 -18.91
N GLU A 153 -11.89 5.11 -19.95
CA GLU A 153 -12.22 4.92 -21.36
C GLU A 153 -11.00 4.35 -22.13
N THR A 154 -10.32 3.37 -21.56
CA THR A 154 -9.21 2.66 -22.21
C THR A 154 -9.67 1.31 -22.77
N ASP A 155 -8.80 0.67 -23.57
CA ASP A 155 -9.03 -0.71 -24.04
C ASP A 155 -8.74 -1.77 -22.97
N ASP A 156 -8.18 -1.37 -21.81
CA ASP A 156 -7.88 -2.26 -20.70
C ASP A 156 -9.03 -2.25 -19.68
N GLU A 157 -9.83 -3.30 -19.68
CA GLU A 157 -10.97 -3.44 -18.76
C GLU A 157 -10.56 -3.51 -17.28
N LEU A 158 -9.36 -4.03 -16.96
CA LEU A 158 -8.87 -4.06 -15.59
C LEU A 158 -8.51 -2.65 -15.11
N TRP A 159 -7.82 -1.88 -15.94
CA TRP A 159 -7.56 -0.46 -15.68
C TRP A 159 -8.86 0.30 -15.48
N ASN A 160 -9.80 0.15 -16.41
CA ASN A 160 -11.09 0.83 -16.35
C ASN A 160 -11.89 0.48 -15.09
N ALA A 161 -11.86 -0.78 -14.66
CA ALA A 161 -12.52 -1.21 -13.44
C ALA A 161 -11.87 -0.57 -12.19
N ALA A 162 -10.54 -0.53 -12.12
CA ALA A 162 -9.80 0.10 -11.03
C ALA A 162 -10.06 1.62 -10.97
N GLN A 163 -10.05 2.29 -12.13
CA GLN A 163 -10.32 3.73 -12.22
C GLN A 163 -11.76 4.06 -11.82
N ARG A 164 -12.74 3.26 -12.26
CA ARG A 164 -14.14 3.40 -11.82
C ARG A 164 -14.32 3.17 -10.31
N GLN A 165 -13.56 2.24 -9.73
CA GLN A 165 -13.55 2.05 -8.28
C GLN A 165 -13.03 3.28 -7.56
N LEU A 166 -11.91 3.85 -8.02
CA LEU A 166 -11.32 5.05 -7.44
C LEU A 166 -12.30 6.23 -7.48
N THR A 167 -12.87 6.51 -8.65
CA THR A 167 -13.78 7.66 -8.83
C THR A 167 -15.09 7.54 -8.07
N ARG A 168 -15.61 6.31 -7.90
CA ARG A 168 -16.89 6.07 -7.22
C ARG A 168 -16.78 5.90 -5.70
N LEU A 169 -15.69 5.28 -5.24
CA LEU A 169 -15.51 4.89 -3.84
C LEU A 169 -14.41 5.65 -3.12
N GLY A 170 -13.58 6.42 -3.86
CA GLY A 170 -12.43 7.10 -3.30
C GLY A 170 -11.33 6.16 -2.77
N VAL A 171 -11.41 4.86 -3.10
CA VAL A 171 -10.49 3.82 -2.63
C VAL A 171 -10.07 2.94 -3.81
N ILE A 172 -8.78 2.69 -3.93
CA ILE A 172 -8.19 1.76 -4.90
C ILE A 172 -7.14 0.91 -4.18
N HIS A 173 -6.93 -0.31 -4.66
CA HIS A 173 -5.85 -1.17 -4.16
C HIS A 173 -4.53 -0.76 -4.80
#